data_080814d6084688b955768759fded93eb
#
_entry.id   080814d6084688b955768759fded93eb
#
_cell.length_a   1.000
_cell.length_b   1.000
_cell.length_c   1.000
_cell.angle_alpha   90.00
_cell.angle_beta   90.00
_cell.angle_gamma   90.00
#
_symmetry.space_group_name_H-M   'P 1'
#
loop_
_entity.id
_entity.type
_entity.pdbx_description
1 polymer ?
#
loop_
_entity_poly.entity_id
_entity_poly.type
_entity_poly.pdbx_seq_one_letter_code
_entity_poly.pdbx_strand_id
1 'polypeptide(L)'
;FLNSFAEIPPGTQVAFLKYADHYACLIPGVGESYKTTLAPGGEMLISLEMTAFMGGMSQVDEPVFLYVEDRNIYRAVEKAFACLAASKGIKKREDRRFPEIFRYLGWCTWNAFYQEADEEKIREKAREFKEKRVPVRWNLLDDGWLSAKGSRLYDFEPDKKKFPEGFLKMKAEICRPKEISWLGVWHALGGYWGGILPGSILEREEREHLCRT
;
A
#
# COMPACT_ATOMS: atom_id res chain seq x y z
N PHE A 1 9.74 -21.36 9.92
CA PHE A 1 11.11 -21.47 9.38
C PHE A 1 11.09 -22.47 8.23
N LEU A 2 11.80 -22.15 7.14
CA LEU A 2 12.03 -23.05 6.03
C LEU A 2 13.33 -23.83 6.31
N ASN A 3 13.41 -25.08 5.88
CA ASN A 3 14.58 -25.92 6.08
C ASN A 3 15.51 -25.95 4.84
N SER A 4 15.00 -25.48 3.71
CA SER A 4 15.73 -25.42 2.44
C SER A 4 15.36 -24.15 1.68
N PHE A 5 16.26 -23.63 0.86
CA PHE A 5 15.96 -22.53 -0.06
C PHE A 5 14.98 -22.93 -1.17
N ALA A 6 14.85 -24.22 -1.45
CA ALA A 6 13.83 -24.73 -2.36
C ALA A 6 12.37 -24.47 -1.89
N GLU A 7 12.18 -24.21 -0.60
CA GLU A 7 10.86 -23.92 -0.01
C GLU A 7 10.51 -22.42 -0.04
N ILE A 8 11.40 -21.55 -0.52
CA ILE A 8 11.12 -20.10 -0.60
C ILE A 8 9.98 -19.87 -1.59
N PRO A 9 8.87 -19.23 -1.18
CA PRO A 9 7.80 -18.91 -2.11
C PRO A 9 8.30 -17.96 -3.22
N PRO A 10 7.97 -18.23 -4.49
CA PRO A 10 8.23 -17.27 -5.56
C PRO A 10 7.61 -15.91 -5.26
N GLY A 11 8.29 -14.82 -5.60
CA GLY A 11 7.82 -13.48 -5.31
C GLY A 11 8.13 -12.98 -3.89
N THR A 12 8.95 -13.71 -3.11
CA THR A 12 9.38 -13.30 -1.77
C THR A 12 10.15 -11.97 -1.83
N GLN A 13 9.76 -11.02 -0.97
CA GLN A 13 10.31 -9.66 -0.95
C GLN A 13 11.27 -9.40 0.22
N VAL A 14 11.31 -10.26 1.21
CA VAL A 14 12.27 -10.20 2.32
C VAL A 14 12.53 -11.62 2.80
N ALA A 15 13.78 -11.97 3.02
CA ALA A 15 14.16 -13.23 3.66
C ALA A 15 15.14 -13.00 4.79
N PHE A 16 15.06 -13.85 5.80
CA PHE A 16 15.97 -13.87 6.93
C PHE A 16 16.67 -15.22 6.96
N LEU A 17 18.00 -15.18 6.96
CA LEU A 17 18.81 -16.37 7.11
C LEU A 17 19.35 -16.42 8.55
N LYS A 18 19.31 -17.60 9.15
CA LYS A 18 19.91 -17.88 10.44
C LYS A 18 21.14 -18.75 10.24
N TYR A 19 22.28 -18.21 10.60
CA TYR A 19 23.54 -18.94 10.70
C TYR A 19 23.78 -19.37 12.15
N ALA A 20 24.89 -20.08 12.39
CA ALA A 20 25.22 -20.58 13.71
C ALA A 20 25.40 -19.47 14.76
N ASP A 21 26.01 -18.32 14.37
CA ASP A 21 26.42 -17.24 15.24
C ASP A 21 25.88 -15.84 14.84
N HIS A 22 25.18 -15.76 13.70
CA HIS A 22 24.64 -14.50 13.18
C HIS A 22 23.38 -14.71 12.34
N TYR A 23 22.81 -13.61 11.88
CA TYR A 23 21.66 -13.56 10.98
C TYR A 23 21.97 -12.69 9.78
N ALA A 24 21.33 -13.01 8.65
CA ALA A 24 21.31 -12.13 7.50
C ALA A 24 19.89 -11.72 7.13
N CYS A 25 19.77 -10.48 6.63
CA CYS A 25 18.54 -9.93 6.05
C CYS A 25 18.79 -9.71 4.56
N LEU A 26 17.96 -10.31 3.71
CA LEU A 26 17.97 -10.15 2.26
C LEU A 26 16.73 -9.36 1.86
N ILE A 27 16.94 -8.26 1.12
CA ILE A 27 15.86 -7.42 0.57
C ILE A 27 16.12 -7.25 -0.93
N PRO A 28 15.29 -7.85 -1.80
CA PRO A 28 15.31 -7.58 -3.23
C PRO A 28 15.06 -6.10 -3.53
N GLY A 29 15.77 -5.55 -4.49
CA GLY A 29 15.69 -4.15 -4.88
C GLY A 29 14.46 -3.86 -5.74
N VAL A 30 13.97 -2.63 -5.63
CA VAL A 30 12.98 -2.03 -6.53
C VAL A 30 13.55 -0.72 -7.03
N GLY A 31 13.70 -0.59 -8.33
CA GLY A 31 14.13 0.62 -9.01
C GLY A 31 12.96 1.38 -9.64
N GLU A 32 13.27 2.39 -10.43
CA GLU A 32 12.26 3.14 -11.18
C GLU A 32 11.63 2.31 -12.31
N SER A 33 12.40 1.41 -12.91
CA SER A 33 12.00 0.65 -14.09
C SER A 33 11.86 -0.86 -13.87
N TYR A 34 12.14 -1.36 -12.65
CA TYR A 34 12.14 -2.78 -12.36
C TYR A 34 11.77 -3.08 -10.91
N LYS A 35 11.36 -4.31 -10.67
CA LYS A 35 11.31 -4.94 -9.35
C LYS A 35 12.10 -6.24 -9.36
N THR A 36 12.70 -6.58 -8.22
CA THR A 36 13.33 -7.88 -7.99
C THR A 36 12.58 -8.63 -6.89
N THR A 37 12.50 -9.94 -7.00
CA THR A 37 11.94 -10.83 -5.99
C THR A 37 12.87 -12.02 -5.78
N LEU A 38 12.75 -12.70 -4.63
CA LEU A 38 13.43 -13.95 -4.38
C LEU A 38 12.54 -15.11 -4.82
N ALA A 39 13.19 -16.14 -5.36
CA ALA A 39 12.55 -17.38 -5.76
C ALA A 39 13.46 -18.58 -5.43
N PRO A 40 12.94 -19.82 -5.44
CA PRO A 40 13.76 -21.00 -5.28
C PRO A 40 14.77 -21.11 -6.43
N GLY A 41 16.05 -21.28 -6.11
CA GLY A 41 17.11 -21.58 -7.09
C GLY A 41 17.61 -23.03 -7.00
N GLY A 42 17.16 -23.77 -5.99
CA GLY A 42 17.59 -25.12 -5.64
C GLY A 42 17.70 -25.29 -4.13
N GLU A 43 18.21 -26.42 -3.66
CA GLU A 43 18.32 -26.70 -2.22
C GLU A 43 19.22 -25.69 -1.47
N MET A 44 20.29 -25.24 -2.13
CA MET A 44 21.31 -24.35 -1.55
C MET A 44 21.42 -23.00 -2.27
N LEU A 45 20.47 -22.68 -3.15
CA LEU A 45 20.52 -21.48 -3.98
C LEU A 45 19.19 -20.69 -3.90
N ILE A 46 19.32 -19.37 -3.80
CA ILE A 46 18.23 -18.43 -3.96
C ILE A 46 18.39 -17.76 -5.31
N SER A 47 17.35 -17.77 -6.12
CA SER A 47 17.28 -17.02 -7.38
C SER A 47 16.77 -15.61 -7.12
N LEU A 48 17.32 -14.66 -7.88
CA LEU A 48 16.77 -13.31 -8.01
C LEU A 48 16.01 -13.21 -9.34
N GLU A 49 14.72 -12.99 -9.26
CA GLU A 49 13.87 -12.77 -10.44
C GLU A 49 13.64 -11.28 -10.61
N MET A 50 14.04 -10.75 -11.77
CA MET A 50 13.85 -9.33 -12.10
C MET A 50 12.74 -9.18 -13.13
N THR A 51 11.80 -8.27 -12.87
CA THR A 51 10.72 -7.91 -13.79
C THR A 51 10.82 -6.44 -14.14
N ALA A 52 10.92 -6.12 -15.42
CA ALA A 52 10.82 -4.75 -15.91
C ALA A 52 9.36 -4.29 -15.91
N PHE A 53 9.09 -3.05 -15.49
CA PHE A 53 7.75 -2.46 -15.55
C PHE A 53 7.34 -2.12 -16.98
N MET A 54 8.31 -1.78 -17.80
CA MET A 54 8.13 -1.48 -19.23
C MET A 54 9.00 -2.41 -20.07
N GLY A 55 8.56 -2.76 -21.26
CA GLY A 55 9.38 -3.56 -22.19
C GLY A 55 10.62 -2.82 -22.69
N GLY A 56 11.61 -3.58 -23.21
CA GLY A 56 12.80 -3.03 -23.87
C GLY A 56 13.99 -2.71 -22.97
N MET A 57 13.93 -3.00 -21.67
CA MET A 57 15.07 -2.84 -20.77
C MET A 57 16.07 -3.98 -20.95
N SER A 58 17.33 -3.65 -21.23
CA SER A 58 18.43 -4.60 -21.41
C SER A 58 19.49 -4.53 -20.31
N GLN A 59 19.47 -3.47 -19.50
CA GLN A 59 20.47 -3.23 -18.46
C GLN A 59 19.85 -2.47 -17.29
N VAL A 60 20.33 -2.75 -16.08
CA VAL A 60 20.03 -2.04 -14.84
C VAL A 60 21.35 -1.64 -14.19
N ASP A 61 21.50 -0.36 -13.87
CA ASP A 61 22.68 0.19 -13.18
C ASP A 61 22.29 0.69 -11.77
N GLU A 62 21.55 -0.15 -11.05
CA GLU A 62 21.13 0.09 -9.68
C GLU A 62 21.31 -1.20 -8.84
N PRO A 63 21.46 -1.11 -7.51
CA PRO A 63 21.51 -2.28 -6.64
C PRO A 63 20.22 -3.10 -6.74
N VAL A 64 20.33 -4.35 -7.21
CA VAL A 64 19.19 -5.25 -7.41
C VAL A 64 18.78 -6.01 -6.17
N PHE A 65 19.65 -6.07 -5.16
CA PHE A 65 19.30 -6.60 -3.84
C PHE A 65 20.25 -6.05 -2.76
N LEU A 66 19.81 -6.14 -1.51
CA LEU A 66 20.56 -5.78 -0.33
C LEU A 66 20.74 -7.02 0.56
N TYR A 67 21.97 -7.24 1.01
CA TYR A 67 22.34 -8.29 1.96
C TYR A 67 23.03 -7.65 3.16
N VAL A 68 22.52 -7.90 4.37
CA VAL A 68 23.09 -7.33 5.60
C VAL A 68 23.16 -8.38 6.68
N GLU A 69 24.31 -8.49 7.33
CA GLU A 69 24.55 -9.40 8.45
C GLU A 69 24.64 -8.66 9.79
N ASP A 70 24.17 -9.32 10.86
CA ASP A 70 24.39 -8.93 12.24
C ASP A 70 24.18 -10.12 13.19
N ARG A 71 24.82 -10.09 14.36
CA ARG A 71 24.56 -11.09 15.41
C ARG A 71 23.17 -11.00 16.01
N ASN A 72 22.47 -9.91 15.79
CA ASN A 72 21.11 -9.66 16.21
C ASN A 72 20.22 -9.40 15.00
N ILE A 73 19.18 -10.21 14.82
CA ILE A 73 18.27 -10.11 13.67
C ILE A 73 17.59 -8.75 13.56
N TYR A 74 17.23 -8.11 14.68
CA TYR A 74 16.60 -6.78 14.68
C TYR A 74 17.56 -5.71 14.19
N ARG A 75 18.86 -5.82 14.57
CA ARG A 75 19.91 -4.93 14.06
C ARG A 75 20.19 -5.15 12.59
N ALA A 76 20.14 -6.41 12.11
CA ALA A 76 20.28 -6.70 10.68
C ALA A 76 19.16 -6.00 9.88
N VAL A 77 17.93 -6.08 10.35
CA VAL A 77 16.77 -5.39 9.76
C VAL A 77 16.96 -3.87 9.78
N GLU A 78 17.31 -3.31 10.94
CA GLU A 78 17.51 -1.86 11.10
C GLU A 78 18.59 -1.32 10.15
N LYS A 79 19.74 -2.01 10.08
CA LYS A 79 20.82 -1.68 9.14
C LYS A 79 20.37 -1.78 7.69
N ALA A 80 19.64 -2.85 7.33
CA ALA A 80 19.13 -3.05 5.98
C ALA A 80 18.21 -1.89 5.55
N PHE A 81 17.25 -1.53 6.41
CA PHE A 81 16.35 -0.40 6.11
C PHE A 81 17.08 0.95 6.15
N ALA A 82 18.11 1.12 6.97
CA ALA A 82 18.91 2.34 6.95
C ALA A 82 19.69 2.48 5.64
N CYS A 83 20.32 1.40 5.16
CA CYS A 83 20.99 1.39 3.86
C CYS A 83 20.01 1.66 2.71
N LEU A 84 18.85 1.02 2.73
CA LEU A 84 17.81 1.22 1.71
C LEU A 84 17.30 2.67 1.73
N ALA A 85 17.03 3.22 2.89
CA ALA A 85 16.57 4.60 3.05
C ALA A 85 17.60 5.59 2.51
N ALA A 86 18.88 5.38 2.81
CA ALA A 86 19.98 6.23 2.32
C ALA A 86 20.12 6.11 0.79
N SER A 87 20.10 4.90 0.23
CA SER A 87 20.25 4.69 -1.23
C SER A 87 19.10 5.26 -2.05
N LYS A 88 17.88 5.30 -1.49
CA LYS A 88 16.68 5.80 -2.18
C LYS A 88 16.27 7.21 -1.75
N GLY A 89 17.04 7.89 -0.90
CA GLY A 89 16.71 9.23 -0.41
C GLY A 89 15.41 9.32 0.40
N ILE A 90 14.95 8.22 1.01
CA ILE A 90 13.71 8.17 1.77
C ILE A 90 13.97 8.33 3.27
N LYS A 91 13.04 8.99 3.95
CA LYS A 91 13.12 9.17 5.41
C LYS A 91 12.72 7.88 6.13
N LYS A 92 13.50 7.48 7.13
CA LYS A 92 13.09 6.43 8.08
C LYS A 92 11.89 6.88 8.92
N ARG A 93 11.27 5.94 9.64
CA ARG A 93 10.08 6.23 10.46
C ARG A 93 10.37 7.27 11.54
N GLU A 94 11.49 7.18 12.22
CA GLU A 94 11.92 8.11 13.27
C GLU A 94 12.18 9.53 12.75
N ASP A 95 12.56 9.68 11.48
CA ASP A 95 12.82 10.96 10.82
C ASP A 95 11.55 11.63 10.24
N ARG A 96 10.39 10.96 10.37
CA ARG A 96 9.10 11.47 9.86
C ARG A 96 8.31 12.14 10.97
N ARG A 97 7.69 13.27 10.63
CA ARG A 97 6.71 13.88 11.51
C ARG A 97 5.51 12.94 11.69
N PHE A 98 5.14 12.64 12.93
CA PHE A 98 3.94 11.87 13.22
C PHE A 98 2.70 12.65 12.76
N PRO A 99 1.85 12.11 11.87
CA PRO A 99 0.68 12.82 11.39
C PRO A 99 -0.33 13.08 12.50
N GLU A 100 -0.83 14.31 12.57
CA GLU A 100 -1.76 14.73 13.63
C GLU A 100 -3.03 13.87 13.69
N ILE A 101 -3.54 13.46 12.54
CA ILE A 101 -4.75 12.64 12.42
C ILE A 101 -4.70 11.37 13.30
N PHE A 102 -3.53 10.73 13.42
CA PHE A 102 -3.36 9.50 14.21
C PHE A 102 -3.27 9.72 15.72
N ARG A 103 -3.35 10.96 16.20
CA ARG A 103 -3.50 11.26 17.64
C ARG A 103 -4.93 11.12 18.14
N TYR A 104 -5.87 10.92 17.26
CA TYR A 104 -7.30 10.88 17.55
C TYR A 104 -7.93 9.55 17.15
N LEU A 105 -9.06 9.25 17.77
CA LEU A 105 -9.88 8.10 17.39
C LEU A 105 -10.41 8.29 15.98
N GLY A 106 -10.19 7.30 15.13
CA GLY A 106 -10.75 7.20 13.80
C GLY A 106 -11.77 6.09 13.68
N TRP A 107 -12.57 6.17 12.66
CA TRP A 107 -13.50 5.13 12.29
C TRP A 107 -13.37 4.80 10.80
N CYS A 108 -13.45 3.50 10.46
CA CYS A 108 -13.38 2.98 9.11
C CYS A 108 -14.70 2.32 8.74
N THR A 109 -15.15 2.50 7.50
CA THR A 109 -16.44 1.98 7.04
C THR A 109 -16.48 0.47 6.90
N TRP A 110 -15.32 -0.20 6.76
CA TRP A 110 -15.24 -1.59 6.35
C TRP A 110 -16.11 -2.54 7.19
N ASN A 111 -15.88 -2.61 8.49
CA ASN A 111 -16.62 -3.55 9.34
C ASN A 111 -18.12 -3.25 9.48
N ALA A 112 -18.54 -2.03 9.15
CA ALA A 112 -19.95 -1.65 9.24
C ALA A 112 -20.70 -1.87 7.92
N PHE A 113 -20.06 -1.65 6.78
CA PHE A 113 -20.74 -1.58 5.50
C PHE A 113 -20.05 -2.36 4.39
N TYR A 114 -18.83 -2.86 4.61
CA TYR A 114 -17.99 -3.43 3.55
C TYR A 114 -17.96 -2.49 2.33
N GLN A 115 -18.15 -3.03 1.14
CA GLN A 115 -18.20 -2.26 -0.10
C GLN A 115 -19.51 -1.48 -0.31
N GLU A 116 -20.51 -1.62 0.58
CA GLU A 116 -21.82 -0.98 0.47
C GLU A 116 -21.93 0.39 1.16
N ALA A 117 -20.78 1.00 1.49
CA ALA A 117 -20.76 2.36 2.01
C ALA A 117 -21.26 3.36 0.96
N ASP A 118 -22.16 4.25 1.35
CA ASP A 118 -22.71 5.33 0.55
C ASP A 118 -22.79 6.63 1.38
N GLU A 119 -23.14 7.74 0.73
CA GLU A 119 -23.16 9.05 1.40
C GLU A 119 -24.18 9.16 2.52
N GLU A 120 -25.33 8.46 2.40
CA GLU A 120 -26.39 8.49 3.42
C GLU A 120 -25.94 7.75 4.68
N LYS A 121 -25.40 6.55 4.52
CA LYS A 121 -24.85 5.74 5.65
C LYS A 121 -23.73 6.48 6.38
N ILE A 122 -22.89 7.21 5.64
CA ILE A 122 -21.83 8.01 6.26
C ILE A 122 -22.40 9.18 7.07
N ARG A 123 -23.42 9.87 6.53
CA ARG A 123 -24.13 10.94 7.27
C ARG A 123 -24.82 10.41 8.52
N GLU A 124 -25.50 9.28 8.42
CA GLU A 124 -26.15 8.63 9.56
C GLU A 124 -25.16 8.26 10.65
N LYS A 125 -24.02 7.67 10.24
CA LYS A 125 -22.98 7.28 11.19
C LYS A 125 -22.33 8.49 11.87
N ALA A 126 -22.13 9.58 11.15
CA ALA A 126 -21.63 10.82 11.74
C ALA A 126 -22.61 11.39 12.78
N ARG A 127 -23.94 11.33 12.53
CA ARG A 127 -24.97 11.72 13.50
C ARG A 127 -24.96 10.80 14.74
N GLU A 128 -24.86 9.49 14.53
CA GLU A 128 -24.80 8.52 15.61
C GLU A 128 -23.60 8.77 16.54
N PHE A 129 -22.42 9.06 16.00
CA PHE A 129 -21.24 9.40 16.82
C PHE A 129 -21.47 10.62 17.68
N LYS A 130 -22.13 11.63 17.14
CA LYS A 130 -22.47 12.85 17.87
C LYS A 130 -23.48 12.57 18.99
N GLU A 131 -24.57 11.88 18.69
CA GLU A 131 -25.61 11.52 19.65
C GLU A 131 -25.09 10.65 20.80
N LYS A 132 -24.27 9.67 20.46
CA LYS A 132 -23.65 8.76 21.44
C LYS A 132 -22.39 9.31 22.10
N ARG A 133 -21.97 10.54 21.73
CA ARG A 133 -20.75 11.19 22.24
C ARG A 133 -19.49 10.36 22.04
N VAL A 134 -19.40 9.64 20.92
CA VAL A 134 -18.19 8.90 20.55
C VAL A 134 -17.19 9.89 19.94
N PRO A 135 -15.97 10.03 20.49
CA PRO A 135 -15.04 11.11 20.11
C PRO A 135 -14.27 10.79 18.83
N VAL A 136 -14.96 10.36 17.77
CA VAL A 136 -14.36 10.12 16.45
C VAL A 136 -13.97 11.44 15.84
N ARG A 137 -12.72 11.55 15.39
CA ARG A 137 -12.17 12.77 14.78
C ARG A 137 -11.85 12.62 13.29
N TRP A 138 -11.81 11.41 12.77
CA TRP A 138 -11.63 11.15 11.34
C TRP A 138 -12.37 9.89 10.91
N ASN A 139 -12.87 9.94 9.68
CA ASN A 139 -13.51 8.81 9.02
C ASN A 139 -12.65 8.38 7.84
N LEU A 140 -12.53 7.07 7.63
CA LEU A 140 -11.95 6.46 6.45
C LEU A 140 -13.07 5.75 5.67
N LEU A 141 -13.33 6.21 4.45
CA LEU A 141 -14.09 5.44 3.48
C LEU A 141 -13.18 4.34 2.93
N ASP A 142 -13.48 3.12 3.29
CA ASP A 142 -12.76 1.95 2.81
C ASP A 142 -13.18 1.57 1.39
N ASP A 143 -12.72 0.43 0.91
CA ASP A 143 -13.05 -0.08 -0.42
C ASP A 143 -14.55 -0.01 -0.74
N GLY A 144 -14.87 0.25 -2.00
CA GLY A 144 -16.23 0.34 -2.51
C GLY A 144 -16.74 1.75 -2.81
N TRP A 145 -15.94 2.79 -2.56
CA TRP A 145 -16.28 4.18 -2.93
C TRP A 145 -15.95 4.53 -4.38
N LEU A 146 -14.98 3.82 -4.97
CA LEU A 146 -14.46 4.08 -6.31
C LEU A 146 -15.43 3.64 -7.42
N SER A 147 -15.38 4.34 -8.55
CA SER A 147 -16.01 3.92 -9.80
C SER A 147 -15.25 2.71 -10.37
N ALA A 148 -15.74 1.51 -10.07
CA ALA A 148 -15.14 0.25 -10.47
C ALA A 148 -16.15 -0.68 -11.17
N LYS A 149 -15.63 -1.61 -11.98
CA LYS A 149 -16.41 -2.68 -12.60
C LYS A 149 -15.78 -4.01 -12.21
N GLY A 150 -16.47 -4.77 -11.37
CA GLY A 150 -15.90 -5.94 -10.72
C GLY A 150 -14.66 -5.55 -9.91
N SER A 151 -13.56 -6.26 -10.10
CA SER A 151 -12.29 -6.00 -9.41
C SER A 151 -11.39 -4.95 -10.08
N ARG A 152 -11.88 -4.22 -11.10
CA ARG A 152 -11.07 -3.29 -11.90
C ARG A 152 -11.56 -1.86 -11.83
N LEU A 153 -10.64 -0.93 -11.70
CA LEU A 153 -10.93 0.50 -11.66
C LEU A 153 -11.35 0.99 -13.05
N TYR A 154 -12.51 1.64 -13.12
CA TYR A 154 -13.02 2.25 -14.32
C TYR A 154 -12.61 3.73 -14.42
N ASP A 155 -12.74 4.46 -13.31
CA ASP A 155 -12.38 5.85 -13.19
C ASP A 155 -11.94 6.15 -11.76
N PHE A 156 -11.01 7.08 -11.58
CA PHE A 156 -10.51 7.49 -10.26
C PHE A 156 -11.41 8.55 -9.62
N GLU A 157 -12.72 8.30 -9.69
CA GLU A 157 -13.78 9.15 -9.17
C GLU A 157 -14.72 8.35 -8.26
N PRO A 158 -15.46 9.01 -7.37
CA PRO A 158 -16.48 8.33 -6.58
C PRO A 158 -17.55 7.68 -7.45
N ASP A 159 -18.02 6.50 -7.03
CA ASP A 159 -19.18 5.86 -7.66
C ASP A 159 -20.40 6.78 -7.56
N LYS A 160 -20.90 7.25 -8.70
CA LYS A 160 -22.00 8.23 -8.79
C LYS A 160 -23.35 7.69 -8.27
N LYS A 161 -23.52 6.38 -8.12
CA LYS A 161 -24.72 5.81 -7.50
C LYS A 161 -24.68 5.94 -5.99
N LYS A 162 -23.49 5.79 -5.40
CA LYS A 162 -23.25 5.86 -3.96
C LYS A 162 -22.98 7.27 -3.48
N PHE A 163 -22.31 8.07 -4.31
CA PHE A 163 -21.91 9.46 -4.04
C PHE A 163 -22.26 10.36 -5.23
N PRO A 164 -23.57 10.62 -5.47
CA PRO A 164 -24.03 11.33 -6.67
C PRO A 164 -23.48 12.74 -6.82
N GLU A 165 -23.20 13.43 -5.70
CA GLU A 165 -22.64 14.78 -5.68
C GLU A 165 -21.13 14.79 -5.31
N GLY A 166 -20.49 13.61 -5.31
CA GLY A 166 -19.10 13.47 -4.89
C GLY A 166 -18.91 13.70 -3.38
N PHE A 167 -17.67 13.97 -2.97
CA PHE A 167 -17.35 14.07 -1.54
C PHE A 167 -17.47 15.46 -0.95
N LEU A 168 -17.44 16.52 -1.77
CA LEU A 168 -17.34 17.89 -1.24
C LEU A 168 -18.54 18.29 -0.39
N LYS A 169 -19.75 17.99 -0.85
CA LYS A 169 -20.98 18.30 -0.11
C LYS A 169 -21.07 17.47 1.17
N MET A 170 -20.91 16.15 1.08
CA MET A 170 -20.92 15.27 2.24
C MET A 170 -19.86 15.70 3.26
N LYS A 171 -18.63 15.99 2.83
CA LYS A 171 -17.56 16.48 3.70
C LYS A 171 -17.98 17.79 4.40
N ALA A 172 -18.56 18.74 3.68
CA ALA A 172 -19.02 20.00 4.25
C ALA A 172 -20.12 19.80 5.32
N GLU A 173 -20.93 18.76 5.20
CA GLU A 173 -22.00 18.44 6.13
C GLU A 173 -21.51 17.72 7.39
N ILE A 174 -20.59 16.75 7.24
CA ILE A 174 -20.14 15.91 8.37
C ILE A 174 -18.89 16.45 9.07
N CYS A 175 -18.00 17.15 8.37
CA CYS A 175 -16.78 17.67 8.97
C CYS A 175 -17.02 18.97 9.70
N ARG A 176 -16.72 18.98 11.01
CA ARG A 176 -16.83 20.15 11.89
C ARG A 176 -15.58 20.25 12.76
N PRO A 177 -15.11 21.44 13.09
CA PRO A 177 -14.04 21.63 14.07
C PRO A 177 -14.39 20.96 15.40
N LYS A 178 -13.43 20.22 15.97
CA LYS A 178 -13.57 19.44 17.22
C LYS A 178 -14.53 18.24 17.18
N GLU A 179 -15.20 18.00 16.06
CA GLU A 179 -15.94 16.77 15.75
C GLU A 179 -15.11 15.97 14.71
N ILE A 180 -15.74 15.36 13.70
CA ILE A 180 -15.00 14.76 12.57
C ILE A 180 -14.30 15.88 11.80
N SER A 181 -12.97 15.86 11.78
CA SER A 181 -12.16 16.91 11.15
C SER A 181 -11.54 16.47 9.83
N TRP A 182 -11.42 15.17 9.63
CA TRP A 182 -10.81 14.61 8.42
C TRP A 182 -11.68 13.49 7.85
N LEU A 183 -11.79 13.49 6.53
CA LEU A 183 -12.33 12.42 5.73
C LEU A 183 -11.20 11.88 4.85
N GLY A 184 -10.86 10.61 5.03
CA GLY A 184 -9.91 9.88 4.21
C GLY A 184 -10.62 8.88 3.32
N VAL A 185 -9.94 8.44 2.28
CA VAL A 185 -10.40 7.39 1.39
C VAL A 185 -9.34 6.30 1.26
N TRP A 186 -9.76 5.05 1.23
CA TRP A 186 -8.89 3.93 0.89
C TRP A 186 -8.51 4.00 -0.60
N HIS A 187 -7.28 3.64 -0.89
CA HIS A 187 -6.77 3.62 -2.24
C HIS A 187 -5.74 2.50 -2.41
N ALA A 188 -5.88 1.71 -3.45
CA ALA A 188 -4.88 0.72 -3.84
C ALA A 188 -3.82 1.35 -4.74
N LEU A 189 -2.54 1.14 -4.45
CA LEU A 189 -1.42 1.68 -5.24
C LEU A 189 -1.43 1.17 -6.69
N GLY A 190 -1.94 -0.04 -6.94
CA GLY A 190 -2.05 -0.62 -8.28
C GLY A 190 -3.33 -0.23 -9.04
N GLY A 191 -4.05 0.79 -8.59
CA GLY A 191 -5.33 1.22 -9.16
C GLY A 191 -6.51 0.57 -8.45
N TYR A 192 -6.66 -0.73 -8.50
CA TYR A 192 -7.67 -1.51 -7.78
C TYR A 192 -7.22 -2.97 -7.67
N TRP A 193 -8.02 -3.85 -7.07
CA TRP A 193 -7.65 -5.26 -6.84
C TRP A 193 -7.21 -6.00 -8.12
N GLY A 194 -7.90 -5.79 -9.23
CA GLY A 194 -7.58 -6.33 -10.55
C GLY A 194 -6.92 -5.33 -11.49
N GLY A 195 -6.37 -4.22 -10.95
CA GLY A 195 -5.79 -3.15 -11.74
C GLY A 195 -6.82 -2.25 -12.42
N ILE A 196 -6.44 -1.66 -13.54
CA ILE A 196 -7.27 -0.75 -14.32
C ILE A 196 -8.07 -1.52 -15.37
N LEU A 197 -9.31 -1.12 -15.60
CA LEU A 197 -10.17 -1.75 -16.60
C LEU A 197 -9.70 -1.39 -18.02
N PRO A 198 -9.38 -2.36 -18.87
CA PRO A 198 -9.07 -2.12 -20.26
C PRO A 198 -10.20 -1.36 -20.99
N GLY A 199 -9.84 -0.35 -21.79
CA GLY A 199 -10.80 0.51 -22.49
C GLY A 199 -11.44 1.59 -21.61
N SER A 200 -11.06 1.71 -20.33
CA SER A 200 -11.56 2.75 -19.43
C SER A 200 -11.04 4.15 -19.79
N ILE A 201 -11.61 5.17 -19.15
CA ILE A 201 -11.15 6.54 -19.24
C ILE A 201 -9.71 6.62 -18.76
N LEU A 202 -9.40 6.03 -17.60
CA LEU A 202 -8.06 6.02 -17.02
C LEU A 202 -7.01 5.37 -17.93
N GLU A 203 -7.33 4.24 -18.57
CA GLU A 203 -6.36 3.63 -19.49
C GLU A 203 -6.02 4.55 -20.67
N ARG A 204 -6.97 5.35 -21.13
CA ARG A 204 -6.74 6.27 -22.26
C ARG A 204 -5.97 7.52 -21.86
N GLU A 205 -6.32 8.10 -20.70
CA GLU A 205 -5.76 9.37 -20.24
C GLU A 205 -4.38 9.18 -19.58
N GLU A 206 -4.19 8.08 -18.86
CA GLU A 206 -2.98 7.81 -18.07
C GLU A 206 -2.09 6.71 -18.68
N ARG A 207 -2.26 6.42 -19.95
CA ARG A 207 -1.59 5.29 -20.64
C ARG A 207 -0.09 5.24 -20.46
N GLU A 208 0.55 6.41 -20.47
CA GLU A 208 2.01 6.53 -20.33
C GLU A 208 2.50 6.27 -18.89
N HIS A 209 1.59 6.31 -17.90
CA HIS A 209 1.88 6.07 -16.49
C HIS A 209 1.49 4.66 -16.02
N LEU A 210 0.91 3.83 -16.91
CA LEU A 210 0.49 2.48 -16.57
C LEU A 210 1.65 1.50 -16.63
N CYS A 211 1.97 0.89 -15.49
CA CYS A 211 2.95 -0.18 -15.39
C CYS A 211 2.28 -1.54 -15.66
N ARG A 212 2.96 -2.39 -16.40
CA ARG A 212 2.60 -3.83 -16.51
C ARG A 212 3.25 -4.58 -15.35
N THR A 213 2.47 -5.35 -14.61
CA THR A 213 2.96 -6.17 -13.50
C THR A 213 2.75 -7.65 -13.79
#